data_afcf08b39bc8903596cebd818f25f4c0
#
_entry.id   afcf08b39bc8903596cebd818f25f4c0
#
_cell.length_a   1.000
_cell.length_b   1.000
_cell.length_c   1.000
_cell.angle_alpha   90.00
_cell.angle_beta   90.00
_cell.angle_gamma   90.00
#
_symmetry.space_group_name_H-M   'P 1'
#
loop_
_entity.id
_entity.type
_entity.pdbx_description
1 polymer ?
#
loop_
_entity_poly.entity_id
_entity_poly.type
_entity_poly.pdbx_seq_one_letter_code
_entity_poly.pdbx_strand_id
1 'polypeptide(L)' 'MMTREEHLKWCKERATLEMDFHKDPKQGIISLVSDLRKHPETNHESLIQLSMMQLLMKPNITRQEVIDFIDGFN' A
#
# COMPACT_ATOMS: atom_id res chain seq x y z
N MET A 1 3.47 -1.15 -21.18
CA MET A 1 2.42 -0.99 -20.15
C MET A 1 2.49 -2.14 -19.16
N MET A 2 2.43 -1.86 -17.89
CA MET A 2 2.46 -2.87 -16.84
C MET A 2 1.16 -3.67 -16.81
N THR A 3 1.26 -4.98 -16.59
CA THR A 3 0.10 -5.79 -16.25
C THR A 3 -0.36 -5.43 -14.83
N ARG A 4 -1.56 -5.88 -14.45
CA ARG A 4 -2.06 -5.68 -13.09
C ARG A 4 -1.09 -6.25 -12.05
N GLU A 5 -0.57 -7.45 -12.31
CA GLU A 5 0.37 -8.09 -11.39
C GLU A 5 1.68 -7.32 -11.27
N GLU A 6 2.22 -6.86 -12.37
CA GLU A 6 3.45 -6.07 -12.37
C GLU A 6 3.25 -4.75 -11.64
N HIS A 7 2.14 -4.07 -11.89
CA HIS A 7 1.83 -2.81 -11.22
C HIS A 7 1.63 -3.01 -9.72
N LEU A 8 0.93 -4.06 -9.32
CA LEU A 8 0.70 -4.39 -7.92
C LEU A 8 2.01 -4.67 -7.20
N LYS A 9 2.89 -5.44 -7.84
CA LYS A 9 4.23 -5.71 -7.30
C LYS A 9 5.02 -4.41 -7.12
N TRP A 10 4.97 -3.54 -8.11
CA TRP A 10 5.63 -2.24 -8.06
C TRP A 10 5.10 -1.39 -6.90
N CYS A 11 3.78 -1.36 -6.71
CA CYS A 11 3.17 -0.63 -5.60
C CYS A 11 3.66 -1.15 -4.24
N LYS A 12 3.74 -2.47 -4.10
CA LYS A 12 4.21 -3.10 -2.86
C LYS A 12 5.67 -2.76 -2.57
N GLU A 13 6.51 -2.80 -3.59
CA GLU A 13 7.93 -2.46 -3.45
C GLU A 13 8.10 -1.00 -3.07
N ARG A 14 7.36 -0.10 -3.72
CA ARG A 14 7.40 1.32 -3.40
C ARG A 14 6.90 1.60 -1.99
N ALA A 15 5.85 0.91 -1.56
CA ALA A 15 5.31 1.09 -0.20
C ALA A 15 6.39 0.75 0.85
N THR A 16 7.11 -0.34 0.64
CA THR A 16 8.20 -0.73 1.54
C THR A 16 9.32 0.30 1.54
N LEU A 17 9.73 0.77 0.37
CA LEU A 17 10.78 1.78 0.25
C LEU A 17 10.40 3.09 0.94
N GLU A 18 9.19 3.57 0.72
CA GLU A 18 8.72 4.82 1.32
C GLU A 18 8.62 4.70 2.84
N MET A 19 8.16 3.57 3.33
CA MET A 19 8.07 3.28 4.75
C MET A 19 9.45 3.36 5.41
N ASP A 20 10.45 2.76 4.79
CA ASP A 20 11.81 2.74 5.30
C ASP A 20 12.51 4.09 5.14
N PHE A 21 12.25 4.79 4.04
CA PHE A 21 12.82 6.11 3.77
C PHE A 21 12.38 7.13 4.81
N HIS A 22 11.10 7.16 5.12
CA HIS A 22 10.53 8.11 6.09
C HIS A 22 10.63 7.59 7.53
N LYS A 23 11.03 6.34 7.73
CA LYS A 23 11.05 5.67 9.04
C LYS A 23 9.70 5.76 9.73
N ASP A 24 8.63 5.66 8.93
CA ASP A 24 7.25 5.75 9.40
C ASP A 24 6.40 4.74 8.64
N PRO A 25 5.89 3.70 9.33
CA PRO A 25 5.07 2.67 8.67
C PRO A 25 3.83 3.23 7.95
N LYS A 26 3.27 4.34 8.42
CA LYS A 26 2.11 4.96 7.78
C LYS A 26 2.41 5.41 6.36
N GLN A 27 3.65 5.81 6.09
CA GLN A 27 4.05 6.23 4.74
C GLN A 27 3.95 5.09 3.74
N GLY A 28 4.11 3.86 4.19
CA GLY A 28 3.90 2.69 3.33
C GLY A 28 2.47 2.61 2.82
N ILE A 29 1.50 2.79 3.71
CA ILE A 29 0.07 2.77 3.34
C ILE A 29 -0.27 3.96 2.43
N ILE A 30 0.22 5.14 2.77
CA ILE A 30 -0.05 6.36 1.97
C ILE A 30 0.50 6.19 0.55
N SER A 31 1.72 5.70 0.41
CA SER A 31 2.34 5.43 -0.88
C SER A 31 1.55 4.38 -1.66
N LEU A 32 1.13 3.31 -0.99
CA LEU A 32 0.35 2.25 -1.61
C LEU A 32 -0.95 2.78 -2.22
N VAL A 33 -1.70 3.56 -1.45
CA VAL A 33 -2.97 4.16 -1.92
C VAL A 33 -2.73 5.04 -3.14
N SER A 34 -1.72 5.89 -3.07
CA SER A 34 -1.38 6.79 -4.17
C SER A 34 -1.04 6.01 -5.45
N ASP A 35 -0.22 4.97 -5.31
CA ASP A 35 0.24 4.19 -6.46
C ASP A 35 -0.85 3.28 -7.03
N LEU A 36 -1.75 2.73 -6.20
CA LEU A 36 -2.86 1.93 -6.67
C LEU A 36 -3.78 2.72 -7.60
N ARG A 37 -3.92 4.01 -7.37
CA ARG A 37 -4.77 4.88 -8.20
C ARG A 37 -4.20 5.15 -9.58
N LYS A 38 -2.93 4.85 -9.81
CA LYS A 38 -2.26 5.14 -11.09
C LYS A 38 -2.57 4.14 -12.19
N HIS A 39 -3.18 3.00 -11.85
CA HIS A 39 -3.50 1.95 -12.82
C HIS A 39 -4.97 1.59 -12.69
N PRO A 40 -5.73 1.57 -13.82
CA PRO A 40 -7.18 1.32 -13.75
C PRO A 40 -7.55 -0.04 -13.16
N GLU A 41 -6.71 -1.04 -13.32
CA GLU A 41 -6.99 -2.37 -12.78
C GLU A 41 -6.74 -2.49 -11.27
N THR A 42 -6.00 -1.55 -10.67
CA THR A 42 -5.75 -1.52 -9.23
C THR A 42 -6.46 -0.37 -8.54
N ASN A 43 -7.08 0.53 -9.30
CA ASN A 43 -7.82 1.66 -8.76
C ASN A 43 -9.24 1.24 -8.36
N HIS A 44 -9.33 0.37 -7.35
CA HIS A 44 -10.61 -0.10 -6.82
C HIS A 44 -10.90 0.58 -5.50
N GLU A 45 -12.07 1.17 -5.38
CA GLU A 45 -12.47 1.90 -4.18
C GLU A 45 -12.39 1.04 -2.92
N SER A 46 -12.78 -0.23 -3.01
CA SER A 46 -12.74 -1.13 -1.86
C SER A 46 -11.31 -1.36 -1.36
N LEU A 47 -10.34 -1.52 -2.26
CA LEU A 47 -8.93 -1.67 -1.87
C LEU A 47 -8.39 -0.41 -1.22
N ILE A 48 -8.74 0.74 -1.77
CA ILE A 48 -8.32 2.03 -1.25
C ILE A 48 -8.92 2.27 0.13
N GLN A 49 -10.21 1.96 0.30
CA GLN A 49 -10.88 2.09 1.59
C GLN A 49 -10.27 1.16 2.65
N LEU A 50 -9.96 -0.08 2.30
CA LEU A 50 -9.30 -1.01 3.21
C LEU A 50 -7.95 -0.46 3.67
N SER A 51 -7.19 0.10 2.73
CA SER A 51 -5.88 0.69 3.03
C SER A 51 -6.01 1.89 3.98
N MET A 52 -6.97 2.76 3.71
CA MET A 52 -7.23 3.93 4.56
C MET A 52 -7.70 3.51 5.95
N MET A 53 -8.50 2.46 6.04
CA MET A 53 -8.97 1.95 7.32
C MET A 53 -7.82 1.48 8.21
N GLN A 54 -6.76 0.93 7.64
CA GLN A 54 -5.59 0.54 8.42
C GLN A 54 -5.00 1.74 9.17
N LEU A 55 -4.93 2.89 8.51
CA LEU A 55 -4.41 4.11 9.14
C LEU A 55 -5.32 4.61 10.26
N LEU A 56 -6.64 4.50 10.08
CA LEU A 56 -7.61 4.98 11.07
C LEU A 56 -7.70 4.07 12.28
N MET A 57 -7.69 2.75 12.05
CA MET A 57 -7.87 1.77 13.12
C MET A 57 -6.58 1.43 13.86
N LYS A 58 -5.44 1.66 13.21
CA LYS A 58 -4.12 1.34 13.78
C LYS A 58 -3.21 2.56 13.72
N PRO A 59 -3.43 3.59 14.57
CA PRO A 59 -2.60 4.80 14.54
C PRO A 59 -1.14 4.53 14.86
N ASN A 60 -0.84 3.43 15.56
CA ASN A 60 0.53 3.00 15.87
C ASN A 60 0.92 1.75 15.09
N ILE A 61 0.48 1.66 13.83
CA ILE A 61 0.78 0.51 12.98
C ILE A 61 2.30 0.31 12.86
N THR A 62 2.73 -0.95 12.96
CA THR A 62 4.15 -1.29 12.85
C THR A 62 4.53 -1.63 11.41
N ARG A 63 5.83 -1.63 11.14
CA ARG A 63 6.35 -2.01 9.82
C ARG A 63 5.89 -3.42 9.44
N GLN A 64 5.95 -4.36 10.37
CA GLN A 64 5.54 -5.73 10.11
C GLN A 64 4.04 -5.83 9.78
N GLU A 65 3.22 -5.05 10.47
CA GLU A 65 1.79 -5.01 10.19
C GLU A 65 1.51 -4.47 8.79
N VAL A 66 2.26 -3.46 8.35
CA VAL A 66 2.13 -2.93 6.99
C VAL A 66 2.53 -3.97 5.97
N ILE A 67 3.65 -4.67 6.19
CA ILE A 67 4.12 -5.72 5.29
C ILE A 67 3.09 -6.85 5.19
N ASP A 68 2.55 -7.29 6.33
CA ASP A 68 1.54 -8.35 6.35
C ASP A 68 0.28 -7.93 5.58
N PHE A 69 -0.14 -6.68 5.74
CA PHE A 69 -1.29 -6.14 5.02
C PHE A 69 -1.04 -6.11 3.51
N ILE A 70 0.13 -5.61 3.10
CA ILE A 70 0.51 -5.50 1.69
C ILE A 70 0.60 -6.90 1.05
N ASP A 71 1.19 -7.85 1.74
CA ASP A 71 1.36 -9.22 1.23
C ASP A 71 0.01 -9.94 1.05
N GLY A 72 -1.03 -9.48 1.71
CA GLY A 72 -2.38 -9.99 1.54
C GLY A 72 -3.06 -9.56 0.25
N PHE A 73 -2.53 -8.59 -0.46
CA PHE A 73 -3.08 -8.15 -1.74
C PHE A 73 -2.71 -9.11 -2.87
N ASN A 74 -3.72 -9.46 -3.65
CA ASN A 74 -3.53 -10.29 -4.84
C ASN A 74 -4.07 -9.63 -6.09
#